data_c42deb0dc2151cc7b092b55bebe95376
#
_entry.id   c42deb0dc2151cc7b092b55bebe95376
#
_cell.length_a   1.000
_cell.length_b   1.000
_cell.length_c   1.000
_cell.angle_alpha   90.00
_cell.angle_beta   90.00
_cell.angle_gamma   90.00
#
_symmetry.space_group_name_H-M   'P 1'
#
loop_
_entity.id
_entity.type
_entity.pdbx_description
1 polymer ?
#
loop_
_entity_poly.entity_id
_entity_poly.type
_entity_poly.pdbx_seq_one_letter_code
_entity_poly.pdbx_strand_id
1 'polypeptide(L)'
;MISDRRRQLSSFLLGSALALPLGWMARVAEAAPGTTDAATSGAKPATDNGAPVLTRLAVPGLPAAAFTLDFDVYYGDYSGSGVEVASATYRFQKQGNRYRLDTEARASGVLAVFYSGTLVQVSEGVMSAQGFVPARYSEKRGRRPERRYRFDSPSRHVRQEGDPAIDFAYPDGTQDRLTIFFQLGLLARADAQRFKPGQKFVLPLAGSRRIDEPFFRVVSQERMRTNAGEFDALHISVEKPGDQDAPRFDIWLAPELKMLPVRIRVFDHGGGGKIVDQVLRRRPQEIR
;
A
#
# COMPACT_ATOMS: atom_id res chain seq x y z
N MET A 1 25.52 37.65 -41.17
CA MET A 1 24.20 37.48 -40.57
C MET A 1 23.99 36.00 -40.20
N ILE A 2 24.76 35.50 -39.28
CA ILE A 2 24.63 34.15 -38.70
C ILE A 2 25.07 34.29 -37.27
N SER A 3 24.16 34.63 -36.36
CA SER A 3 24.37 34.47 -34.90
C SER A 3 23.11 34.88 -34.18
N ASP A 4 22.14 34.01 -34.05
CA ASP A 4 21.10 34.18 -32.98
C ASP A 4 20.19 32.96 -32.82
N ARG A 5 20.71 31.71 -32.94
CA ARG A 5 19.96 30.51 -32.69
C ARG A 5 20.56 29.58 -31.61
N ARG A 6 21.49 30.10 -30.81
CA ARG A 6 22.11 29.25 -29.72
C ARG A 6 21.85 29.74 -28.29
N ARG A 7 20.89 30.63 -28.03
CA ARG A 7 20.59 31.15 -26.68
C ARG A 7 19.18 30.90 -26.18
N GLN A 8 18.39 30.05 -26.82
CA GLN A 8 17.02 29.72 -26.34
C GLN A 8 16.80 28.24 -25.96
N LEU A 9 17.83 27.45 -25.74
CA LEU A 9 17.70 26.03 -25.32
C LEU A 9 18.24 25.75 -23.89
N SER A 10 18.52 26.77 -23.08
CA SER A 10 19.10 26.58 -21.75
C SER A 10 18.26 27.12 -20.60
N SER A 11 17.00 27.50 -20.79
CA SER A 11 16.15 28.05 -19.73
C SER A 11 14.83 27.31 -19.49
N PHE A 12 14.64 26.11 -20.04
CA PHE A 12 13.41 25.34 -19.85
C PHE A 12 13.57 24.03 -19.05
N LEU A 13 14.72 23.80 -18.40
CA LEU A 13 15.00 22.55 -17.68
C LEU A 13 15.21 22.71 -16.16
N LEU A 14 14.87 23.85 -15.56
CA LEU A 14 15.17 24.09 -14.12
C LEU A 14 13.99 24.60 -13.30
N GLY A 15 12.77 24.21 -13.61
CA GLY A 15 11.67 24.79 -12.83
C GLY A 15 10.38 24.00 -12.70
N SER A 16 10.33 22.67 -12.73
CA SER A 16 9.06 21.97 -12.42
C SER A 16 9.13 20.44 -12.19
N ALA A 17 10.28 19.87 -11.97
CA ALA A 17 10.33 18.40 -11.96
C ALA A 17 11.22 17.87 -10.86
N LEU A 18 10.83 17.91 -9.60
CA LEU A 18 11.50 17.04 -8.59
C LEU A 18 10.83 17.12 -7.21
N ALA A 19 9.50 17.27 -7.17
CA ALA A 19 8.72 16.80 -6.02
C ALA A 19 8.34 15.35 -6.29
N LEU A 20 9.32 14.47 -6.22
CA LEU A 20 9.06 13.03 -6.35
C LEU A 20 8.21 12.53 -5.19
N PRO A 21 7.23 11.68 -5.48
CA PRO A 21 6.15 11.34 -4.57
C PRO A 21 6.49 10.19 -3.61
N LEU A 22 7.63 10.22 -2.94
CA LEU A 22 7.72 9.51 -1.66
C LEU A 22 6.71 10.12 -0.65
N GLY A 23 6.13 11.27 -1.01
CA GLY A 23 5.06 11.94 -0.26
C GLY A 23 3.65 11.45 -0.50
N TRP A 24 3.38 10.66 -1.52
CA TRP A 24 2.01 10.37 -1.91
C TRP A 24 1.29 9.29 -1.08
N MET A 25 1.98 8.35 -0.48
CA MET A 25 1.34 7.50 0.53
C MET A 25 0.74 8.28 1.72
N ALA A 26 1.01 9.61 1.85
CA ALA A 26 0.46 10.49 2.88
C ALA A 26 -0.58 11.48 2.38
N ARG A 27 -0.71 11.73 1.07
CA ARG A 27 -1.69 12.71 0.57
C ARG A 27 -3.14 12.22 0.56
N VAL A 28 -3.41 11.03 1.04
CA VAL A 28 -4.78 10.56 1.27
C VAL A 28 -5.54 11.37 2.34
N ALA A 29 -4.93 12.42 2.92
CA ALA A 29 -5.55 13.13 4.03
C ALA A 29 -5.18 14.59 4.22
N GLU A 30 -4.84 15.33 3.20
CA GLU A 30 -4.66 16.78 3.34
C GLU A 30 -5.67 17.52 2.45
N ALA A 31 -6.96 17.45 2.84
CA ALA A 31 -7.94 18.45 2.46
C ALA A 31 -7.76 19.65 3.40
N ALA A 32 -7.74 20.85 2.81
CA ALA A 32 -7.62 22.14 3.48
C ALA A 32 -8.63 22.31 4.62
N PRO A 33 -8.37 23.19 5.62
CA PRO A 33 -9.33 23.49 6.66
C PRO A 33 -10.51 24.29 6.08
N GLY A 34 -11.62 23.61 5.82
CA GLY A 34 -12.88 24.19 5.45
C GLY A 34 -13.87 23.97 6.60
N THR A 35 -14.25 25.10 7.23
CA THR A 35 -15.42 25.37 8.08
C THR A 35 -16.20 24.20 8.66
N THR A 36 -16.26 24.25 9.99
CA THR A 36 -17.15 23.52 10.89
C THR A 36 -18.61 23.51 10.42
N ASP A 37 -19.13 22.31 10.13
CA ASP A 37 -20.51 21.97 10.40
C ASP A 37 -20.54 20.60 11.08
N ALA A 38 -20.96 20.63 12.35
CA ALA A 38 -21.20 19.45 13.15
C ALA A 38 -22.48 18.78 12.63
N ALA A 39 -22.33 17.81 11.74
CA ALA A 39 -23.40 16.89 11.39
C ALA A 39 -23.00 15.49 11.87
N THR A 40 -23.69 15.04 12.90
CA THR A 40 -23.79 13.66 13.34
C THR A 40 -24.27 12.82 12.15
N SER A 41 -23.35 12.29 11.38
CA SER A 41 -23.67 11.34 10.31
C SER A 41 -23.28 9.96 10.76
N GLY A 42 -24.27 9.20 11.23
CA GLY A 42 -24.18 7.76 11.30
C GLY A 42 -23.79 7.24 9.92
N ALA A 43 -22.61 6.64 9.82
CA ALA A 43 -22.17 6.01 8.60
C ALA A 43 -23.17 4.90 8.22
N LYS A 44 -24.03 5.20 7.25
CA LYS A 44 -24.84 4.20 6.57
C LYS A 44 -23.85 3.23 5.90
N PRO A 45 -23.95 1.92 6.12
CA PRO A 45 -23.10 0.98 5.42
C PRO A 45 -23.27 1.20 3.92
N ALA A 46 -22.15 1.24 3.19
CA ALA A 46 -22.14 1.40 1.74
C ALA A 46 -23.04 0.33 1.14
N THR A 47 -24.10 0.78 0.48
CA THR A 47 -25.07 -0.08 -0.15
C THR A 47 -24.43 -0.90 -1.25
N ASP A 48 -24.28 -2.16 -0.98
CA ASP A 48 -24.68 -3.31 -1.76
C ASP A 48 -24.47 -3.23 -3.27
N ASN A 49 -23.25 -3.53 -3.69
CA ASN A 49 -22.98 -4.11 -5.01
C ASN A 49 -22.82 -5.63 -4.92
N GLY A 50 -23.31 -6.29 -3.87
CA GLY A 50 -23.27 -7.75 -3.71
C GLY A 50 -21.85 -8.34 -3.50
N ALA A 51 -20.83 -7.51 -3.36
CA ALA A 51 -19.47 -8.00 -3.14
C ALA A 51 -19.30 -8.50 -1.69
N PRO A 52 -18.85 -9.74 -1.45
CA PRO A 52 -18.72 -10.29 -0.11
C PRO A 52 -17.60 -9.60 0.68
N VAL A 53 -17.86 -9.37 1.97
CA VAL A 53 -16.84 -8.92 2.93
C VAL A 53 -16.07 -10.13 3.44
N LEU A 54 -14.74 -10.18 3.21
CA LEU A 54 -13.91 -11.36 3.52
C LEU A 54 -13.21 -11.30 4.89
N THR A 55 -13.79 -10.64 5.87
CA THR A 55 -13.17 -10.46 7.19
C THR A 55 -13.28 -11.69 8.11
N ARG A 56 -14.15 -12.66 7.79
CA ARG A 56 -14.42 -13.85 8.63
C ARG A 56 -13.84 -15.15 8.08
N LEU A 57 -13.14 -15.10 6.95
CA LEU A 57 -12.55 -16.28 6.37
C LEU A 57 -11.34 -16.73 7.20
N ALA A 58 -11.34 -17.99 7.61
CA ALA A 58 -10.17 -18.59 8.26
C ALA A 58 -9.05 -18.76 7.22
N VAL A 59 -7.85 -18.30 7.57
CA VAL A 59 -6.71 -18.26 6.67
C VAL A 59 -5.58 -19.17 7.15
N PRO A 60 -4.76 -19.72 6.24
CA PRO A 60 -3.53 -20.40 6.61
C PRO A 60 -2.52 -19.40 7.18
N GLY A 61 -1.58 -19.85 8.00
CA GLY A 61 -0.47 -19.02 8.46
C GLY A 61 0.41 -18.52 7.30
N LEU A 62 1.19 -17.50 7.56
CA LEU A 62 2.24 -17.05 6.63
C LEU A 62 3.27 -18.17 6.37
N PRO A 63 3.96 -18.15 5.24
CA PRO A 63 4.82 -19.25 4.79
C PRO A 63 6.04 -19.51 5.69
N ALA A 64 6.47 -18.50 6.46
CA ALA A 64 7.57 -18.58 7.40
C ALA A 64 7.32 -17.71 8.63
N ALA A 65 8.01 -17.99 9.74
CA ALA A 65 7.97 -17.17 10.94
C ALA A 65 8.70 -15.82 10.77
N ALA A 66 9.64 -15.76 9.83
CA ALA A 66 10.32 -14.55 9.41
C ALA A 66 10.65 -14.64 7.92
N PHE A 67 10.58 -13.53 7.22
CA PHE A 67 11.05 -13.39 5.83
C PHE A 67 11.31 -11.93 5.48
N THR A 68 12.10 -11.75 4.41
CA THR A 68 12.41 -10.44 3.85
C THR A 68 12.06 -10.41 2.36
N LEU A 69 11.38 -9.35 1.92
CA LEU A 69 11.12 -9.07 0.52
C LEU A 69 11.80 -7.76 0.14
N ASP A 70 12.67 -7.80 -0.87
CA ASP A 70 13.35 -6.62 -1.40
C ASP A 70 12.75 -6.25 -2.75
N PHE A 71 12.40 -4.98 -2.89
CA PHE A 71 11.82 -4.43 -4.10
C PHE A 71 12.69 -3.31 -4.66
N ASP A 72 12.79 -3.25 -5.98
CA ASP A 72 13.17 -2.04 -6.71
C ASP A 72 11.94 -1.20 -6.93
N VAL A 73 12.07 0.11 -6.76
CA VAL A 73 10.97 1.07 -6.85
C VAL A 73 11.17 1.93 -8.08
N TYR A 74 10.20 1.90 -8.97
CA TYR A 74 10.19 2.64 -10.22
C TYR A 74 9.18 3.78 -10.16
N TYR A 75 9.55 4.91 -10.71
CA TYR A 75 8.63 5.98 -11.06
C TYR A 75 8.20 5.80 -12.52
N GLY A 76 6.93 5.59 -12.75
CA GLY A 76 6.38 5.10 -14.02
C GLY A 76 6.16 3.59 -14.01
N ASP A 77 5.67 3.06 -15.14
CA ASP A 77 5.42 1.63 -15.32
C ASP A 77 6.74 0.88 -15.52
N TYR A 78 7.03 -0.07 -14.65
CA TYR A 78 8.19 -0.96 -14.75
C TYR A 78 8.27 -1.68 -16.12
N SER A 79 7.13 -2.09 -16.66
CA SER A 79 7.07 -2.79 -17.95
C SER A 79 7.25 -1.89 -19.17
N GLY A 80 7.37 -0.57 -18.98
CA GLY A 80 7.47 0.43 -20.03
C GLY A 80 8.60 1.44 -19.79
N SER A 81 8.23 2.66 -19.43
CA SER A 81 9.14 3.80 -19.27
C SER A 81 9.52 4.13 -17.82
N GLY A 82 9.29 3.22 -16.89
CA GLY A 82 9.62 3.43 -15.48
C GLY A 82 11.12 3.59 -15.25
N VAL A 83 11.47 4.56 -14.42
CA VAL A 83 12.85 4.81 -14.00
C VAL A 83 13.01 4.38 -12.55
N GLU A 84 14.04 3.59 -12.26
CA GLU A 84 14.36 3.19 -10.88
C GLU A 84 14.75 4.41 -10.04
N VAL A 85 14.05 4.60 -8.93
CA VAL A 85 14.17 5.79 -8.08
C VAL A 85 14.47 5.49 -6.63
N ALA A 86 14.19 4.26 -6.18
CA ALA A 86 14.35 3.86 -4.78
C ALA A 86 14.45 2.34 -4.66
N SER A 87 14.72 1.89 -3.45
CA SER A 87 14.52 0.50 -3.04
C SER A 87 13.61 0.45 -1.82
N ALA A 88 12.87 -0.65 -1.66
CA ALA A 88 12.04 -0.90 -0.50
C ALA A 88 12.30 -2.31 0.03
N THR A 89 12.43 -2.44 1.34
CA THR A 89 12.59 -3.74 2.01
C THR A 89 11.44 -3.93 2.99
N TYR A 90 10.71 -5.02 2.85
CA TYR A 90 9.67 -5.45 3.79
C TYR A 90 10.23 -6.59 4.66
N ARG A 91 10.10 -6.47 5.97
CA ARG A 91 10.54 -7.48 6.93
C ARG A 91 9.35 -7.93 7.75
N PHE A 92 9.10 -9.21 7.75
CA PHE A 92 8.10 -9.84 8.60
C PHE A 92 8.78 -10.71 9.64
N GLN A 93 8.28 -10.63 10.88
CA GLN A 93 8.69 -11.48 12.00
C GLN A 93 7.47 -11.84 12.83
N LYS A 94 7.39 -13.11 13.25
CA LYS A 94 6.34 -13.61 14.15
C LYS A 94 6.95 -14.39 15.30
N GLN A 95 6.51 -14.07 16.52
CA GLN A 95 6.87 -14.79 17.74
C GLN A 95 5.58 -15.16 18.52
N GLY A 96 5.31 -16.44 18.64
CA GLY A 96 4.01 -16.91 19.09
C GLY A 96 2.91 -16.44 18.15
N ASN A 97 1.92 -15.73 18.66
CA ASN A 97 0.88 -15.10 17.87
C ASN A 97 1.15 -13.60 17.55
N ARG A 98 2.19 -13.00 18.12
CA ARG A 98 2.56 -11.60 17.86
C ARG A 98 3.33 -11.49 16.55
N TYR A 99 3.05 -10.45 15.77
CA TYR A 99 3.81 -10.12 14.58
C TYR A 99 4.36 -8.69 14.64
N ARG A 100 5.44 -8.51 13.90
CA ARG A 100 5.96 -7.23 13.46
C ARG A 100 6.19 -7.29 11.94
N LEU A 101 5.64 -6.35 11.24
CA LEU A 101 5.84 -6.14 9.81
C LEU A 101 6.32 -4.72 9.62
N ASP A 102 7.49 -4.54 9.04
CA ASP A 102 8.03 -3.23 8.73
C ASP A 102 8.47 -3.12 7.28
N THR A 103 8.42 -1.90 6.75
CA THR A 103 9.02 -1.56 5.47
C THR A 103 9.87 -0.32 5.60
N GLU A 104 10.98 -0.33 4.89
CA GLU A 104 11.87 0.80 4.74
C GLU A 104 12.13 1.04 3.25
N ALA A 105 11.73 2.22 2.76
CA ALA A 105 12.04 2.64 1.41
C ALA A 105 13.07 3.78 1.43
N ARG A 106 14.09 3.67 0.58
CA ARG A 106 15.20 4.62 0.46
C ARG A 106 15.38 5.03 -1.00
N ALA A 107 15.50 6.34 -1.25
CA ALA A 107 15.85 6.83 -2.56
C ALA A 107 17.21 6.28 -3.01
N SER A 108 17.35 5.97 -4.30
CA SER A 108 18.55 5.46 -4.93
C SER A 108 19.01 6.35 -6.09
N GLY A 109 20.25 6.12 -6.55
CA GLY A 109 20.82 6.82 -7.70
C GLY A 109 20.95 8.33 -7.50
N VAL A 110 20.80 9.08 -8.59
CA VAL A 110 20.90 10.54 -8.60
C VAL A 110 19.91 11.21 -7.66
N LEU A 111 18.76 10.57 -7.45
CA LEU A 111 17.69 11.09 -6.57
C LEU A 111 18.06 11.03 -5.09
N ALA A 112 18.92 10.11 -4.68
CA ALA A 112 19.41 10.03 -3.29
C ALA A 112 20.19 11.31 -2.88
N VAL A 113 20.80 11.99 -3.84
CA VAL A 113 21.53 13.26 -3.61
C VAL A 113 20.56 14.41 -3.29
N PHE A 114 19.40 14.42 -3.96
CA PHE A 114 18.39 15.47 -3.82
C PHE A 114 17.31 15.13 -2.78
N TYR A 115 17.14 13.85 -2.49
CA TYR A 115 16.10 13.34 -1.60
C TYR A 115 16.68 12.36 -0.58
N SER A 116 17.21 12.89 0.50
CA SER A 116 17.79 12.12 1.61
C SER A 116 16.75 11.48 2.56
N GLY A 117 15.49 11.42 2.13
CA GLY A 117 14.40 10.92 2.97
C GLY A 117 14.18 9.43 2.86
N THR A 118 13.99 8.78 4.00
CA THR A 118 13.49 7.41 4.14
C THR A 118 12.00 7.43 4.45
N LEU A 119 11.24 6.49 3.88
CA LEU A 119 9.91 6.14 4.35
C LEU A 119 10.03 4.88 5.19
N VAL A 120 9.66 4.96 6.46
CA VAL A 120 9.58 3.78 7.36
C VAL A 120 8.13 3.63 7.80
N GLN A 121 7.59 2.43 7.63
CA GLN A 121 6.28 2.05 8.14
C GLN A 121 6.42 0.81 8.99
N VAL A 122 5.67 0.74 10.07
CA VAL A 122 5.67 -0.42 10.98
C VAL A 122 4.25 -0.76 11.36
N SER A 123 3.90 -2.03 11.26
CA SER A 123 2.67 -2.60 11.78
C SER A 123 3.00 -3.67 12.81
N GLU A 124 2.35 -3.61 13.96
CA GLU A 124 2.47 -4.58 15.05
C GLU A 124 1.09 -5.02 15.51
N GLY A 125 0.96 -6.27 15.86
CA GLY A 125 -0.30 -6.82 16.32
C GLY A 125 -0.23 -8.33 16.58
N VAL A 126 -1.35 -8.99 16.35
CA VAL A 126 -1.44 -10.45 16.49
C VAL A 126 -1.92 -11.11 15.20
N MET A 127 -1.51 -12.34 15.01
CA MET A 127 -2.07 -13.24 13.99
C MET A 127 -3.18 -14.05 14.63
N SER A 128 -4.38 -13.95 14.06
CA SER A 128 -5.55 -14.74 14.43
C SER A 128 -5.84 -15.83 13.39
N ALA A 129 -6.91 -16.58 13.58
CA ALA A 129 -7.42 -17.50 12.57
C ALA A 129 -7.89 -16.78 11.28
N GLN A 130 -8.18 -15.48 11.34
CA GLN A 130 -8.58 -14.65 10.19
C GLN A 130 -7.41 -13.85 9.59
N GLY A 131 -6.18 -14.03 10.09
CA GLY A 131 -4.97 -13.35 9.62
C GLY A 131 -4.53 -12.22 10.53
N PHE A 132 -4.10 -11.13 9.94
CA PHE A 132 -3.57 -9.98 10.67
C PHE A 132 -4.65 -9.24 11.46
N VAL A 133 -4.34 -8.96 12.73
CA VAL A 133 -5.12 -8.07 13.62
C VAL A 133 -4.17 -6.98 14.10
N PRO A 134 -4.12 -5.82 13.39
CA PRO A 134 -3.26 -4.71 13.78
C PRO A 134 -3.61 -4.16 15.16
N ALA A 135 -2.59 -3.84 15.96
CA ALA A 135 -2.73 -3.15 17.24
C ALA A 135 -2.08 -1.76 17.19
N ARG A 136 -1.02 -1.61 16.39
CA ARG A 136 -0.30 -0.35 16.18
C ARG A 136 0.17 -0.26 14.75
N TYR A 137 0.07 0.95 14.20
CA TYR A 137 0.67 1.29 12.92
C TYR A 137 1.40 2.61 13.04
N SER A 138 2.61 2.71 12.51
CA SER A 138 3.34 3.96 12.44
C SER A 138 3.94 4.22 11.07
N GLU A 139 4.12 5.51 10.78
CA GLU A 139 4.70 5.97 9.53
C GLU A 139 5.59 7.18 9.77
N LYS A 140 6.84 7.10 9.34
CA LYS A 140 7.82 8.19 9.36
C LYS A 140 8.35 8.47 7.97
N ARG A 141 8.34 9.73 7.55
CA ARG A 141 8.79 10.20 6.24
C ARG A 141 9.87 11.25 6.37
N GLY A 142 11.08 10.89 6.03
CA GLY A 142 12.22 11.78 6.10
C GLY A 142 12.30 12.48 7.45
N ARG A 143 12.30 13.82 7.43
CA ARG A 143 12.37 14.66 8.64
C ARG A 143 11.02 14.98 9.28
N ARG A 144 9.88 14.55 8.69
CA ARG A 144 8.55 14.80 9.26
C ARG A 144 8.38 14.03 10.56
N PRO A 145 7.57 14.55 11.51
CA PRO A 145 7.20 13.79 12.70
C PRO A 145 6.58 12.44 12.34
N GLU A 146 6.89 11.45 13.13
CA GLU A 146 6.28 10.13 13.00
C GLU A 146 4.80 10.21 13.37
N ARG A 147 3.93 9.65 12.55
CA ARG A 147 2.51 9.46 12.85
C ARG A 147 2.32 8.05 13.39
N ARG A 148 1.69 7.92 14.56
CA ARG A 148 1.40 6.65 15.21
C ARG A 148 -0.08 6.50 15.41
N TYR A 149 -0.60 5.33 15.06
CA TYR A 149 -2.00 4.97 15.19
C TYR A 149 -2.13 3.75 16.08
N ARG A 150 -3.06 3.80 17.01
CA ARG A 150 -3.40 2.69 17.90
C ARG A 150 -4.78 2.16 17.56
N PHE A 151 -4.88 0.85 17.37
CA PHE A 151 -6.13 0.12 17.19
C PHE A 151 -6.56 -0.41 18.56
N ASP A 152 -7.54 0.22 19.15
CA ASP A 152 -8.06 -0.17 20.46
C ASP A 152 -9.16 -1.22 20.29
N SER A 153 -8.83 -2.48 20.51
CA SER A 153 -9.77 -3.59 20.32
C SER A 153 -11.01 -3.54 21.22
N PRO A 154 -10.93 -3.16 22.51
CA PRO A 154 -12.12 -3.04 23.34
C PRO A 154 -13.12 -1.99 22.87
N SER A 155 -12.65 -0.80 22.51
CA SER A 155 -13.51 0.29 22.05
C SER A 155 -13.79 0.26 20.56
N ARG A 156 -13.05 -0.55 19.78
CA ARG A 156 -13.13 -0.59 18.30
C ARG A 156 -12.86 0.76 17.65
N HIS A 157 -11.89 1.51 18.16
CA HIS A 157 -11.49 2.81 17.66
C HIS A 157 -10.02 2.83 17.25
N VAL A 158 -9.73 3.50 16.13
CA VAL A 158 -8.39 3.89 15.73
C VAL A 158 -8.14 5.32 16.21
N ARG A 159 -7.05 5.52 16.94
CA ARG A 159 -6.63 6.84 17.43
C ARG A 159 -5.23 7.16 16.98
N GLN A 160 -4.99 8.40 16.57
CA GLN A 160 -3.64 8.88 16.33
C GLN A 160 -3.05 9.43 17.64
N GLU A 161 -1.84 8.97 17.99
CA GLU A 161 -1.13 9.50 19.15
C GLU A 161 -0.75 10.97 18.93
N GLY A 162 -1.07 11.81 19.91
CA GLY A 162 -0.78 13.25 19.84
C GLY A 162 -1.76 14.09 19.02
N ASP A 163 -2.79 13.49 18.43
CA ASP A 163 -3.86 14.23 17.73
C ASP A 163 -5.24 13.69 18.11
N PRO A 164 -5.89 14.28 19.12
CA PRO A 164 -7.19 13.80 19.60
C PRO A 164 -8.33 13.99 18.60
N ALA A 165 -8.15 14.80 17.56
CA ALA A 165 -9.14 14.96 16.51
C ALA A 165 -9.21 13.72 15.56
N ILE A 166 -8.25 12.81 15.68
CA ILE A 166 -8.24 11.57 14.91
C ILE A 166 -8.62 10.41 15.82
N ASP A 167 -9.91 10.16 15.88
CA ASP A 167 -10.55 9.05 16.58
C ASP A 167 -11.75 8.59 15.75
N PHE A 168 -11.71 7.35 15.25
CA PHE A 168 -12.76 6.80 14.41
C PHE A 168 -12.95 5.30 14.64
N ALA A 169 -14.21 4.87 14.57
CA ALA A 169 -14.57 3.47 14.75
C ALA A 169 -14.10 2.60 13.57
N TYR A 170 -13.80 1.33 13.84
CA TYR A 170 -13.43 0.35 12.81
C TYR A 170 -14.17 -0.99 12.97
N PRO A 171 -14.54 -1.65 11.85
CA PRO A 171 -15.14 -2.98 11.86
C PRO A 171 -14.09 -4.08 12.03
N ASP A 172 -14.57 -5.31 12.31
CA ASP A 172 -13.72 -6.51 12.35
C ASP A 172 -12.98 -6.73 11.04
N GLY A 173 -11.75 -7.22 11.15
CA GLY A 173 -10.92 -7.54 9.99
C GLY A 173 -10.29 -6.33 9.31
N THR A 174 -10.43 -5.13 9.88
CA THR A 174 -9.76 -3.92 9.38
C THR A 174 -8.26 -4.13 9.33
N GLN A 175 -7.70 -3.82 8.16
CA GLN A 175 -6.26 -3.84 7.92
C GLN A 175 -5.68 -2.44 7.98
N ASP A 176 -4.39 -2.32 8.33
CA ASP A 176 -3.63 -1.11 8.09
C ASP A 176 -3.01 -1.11 6.68
N ARG A 177 -2.34 0.00 6.33
CA ARG A 177 -1.77 0.23 4.99
C ARG A 177 -0.62 -0.71 4.63
N LEU A 178 -0.10 -1.46 5.59
CA LEU A 178 1.01 -2.38 5.38
C LEU A 178 0.53 -3.83 5.38
N THR A 179 -0.32 -4.20 6.33
CA THR A 179 -0.84 -5.57 6.45
C THR A 179 -1.74 -5.97 5.30
N ILE A 180 -2.44 -5.02 4.67
CA ILE A 180 -3.37 -5.30 3.57
C ILE A 180 -2.73 -6.11 2.44
N PHE A 181 -1.49 -5.83 2.07
CA PHE A 181 -0.77 -6.53 1.00
C PHE A 181 -0.55 -8.02 1.29
N PHE A 182 -0.33 -8.35 2.55
CA PHE A 182 -0.10 -9.73 3.00
C PHE A 182 -1.40 -10.45 3.35
N GLN A 183 -2.38 -9.72 3.87
CA GLN A 183 -3.72 -10.25 4.14
C GLN A 183 -4.40 -10.75 2.87
N LEU A 184 -4.25 -10.04 1.75
CA LEU A 184 -4.75 -10.47 0.45
C LEU A 184 -4.17 -11.84 0.04
N GLY A 185 -2.88 -12.06 0.26
CA GLY A 185 -2.24 -13.34 0.00
C GLY A 185 -2.75 -14.46 0.88
N LEU A 186 -3.00 -14.20 2.17
CA LEU A 186 -3.58 -15.18 3.08
C LEU A 186 -5.00 -15.58 2.66
N LEU A 187 -5.83 -14.62 2.28
CA LEU A 187 -7.19 -14.86 1.81
C LEU A 187 -7.21 -15.64 0.49
N ALA A 188 -6.33 -15.31 -0.46
CA ALA A 188 -6.22 -16.02 -1.72
C ALA A 188 -5.81 -17.50 -1.53
N ARG A 189 -4.98 -17.80 -0.53
CA ARG A 189 -4.62 -19.18 -0.15
C ARG A 189 -5.74 -19.90 0.56
N ALA A 190 -6.58 -19.18 1.29
CA ALA A 190 -7.68 -19.79 2.06
C ALA A 190 -8.83 -20.23 1.15
N ASP A 191 -9.14 -19.47 0.12
CA ASP A 191 -10.25 -19.76 -0.80
C ASP A 191 -9.94 -19.31 -2.23
N ALA A 192 -9.25 -20.16 -2.97
CA ALA A 192 -8.90 -19.89 -4.36
C ALA A 192 -10.11 -19.67 -5.29
N GLN A 193 -11.32 -20.18 -4.92
CA GLN A 193 -12.52 -19.99 -5.74
C GLN A 193 -12.99 -18.52 -5.71
N ARG A 194 -12.82 -17.84 -4.58
CA ARG A 194 -13.14 -16.42 -4.44
C ARG A 194 -12.10 -15.49 -5.09
N PHE A 195 -10.97 -16.05 -5.49
CA PHE A 195 -9.88 -15.33 -6.13
C PHE A 195 -9.71 -15.67 -7.61
N LYS A 196 -10.79 -16.07 -8.28
CA LYS A 196 -10.84 -16.24 -9.74
C LYS A 196 -11.02 -14.89 -10.44
N PRO A 197 -10.50 -14.71 -11.65
CA PRO A 197 -10.73 -13.50 -12.45
C PRO A 197 -12.21 -13.11 -12.52
N GLY A 198 -12.48 -11.81 -12.35
CA GLY A 198 -13.83 -11.24 -12.29
C GLY A 198 -14.46 -11.19 -10.89
N GLN A 199 -13.96 -11.94 -9.94
CA GLN A 199 -14.47 -11.90 -8.56
C GLN A 199 -14.16 -10.56 -7.89
N LYS A 200 -15.11 -10.09 -7.06
CA LYS A 200 -14.98 -8.85 -6.29
C LYS A 200 -15.24 -9.12 -4.81
N PHE A 201 -14.56 -8.38 -3.94
CA PHE A 201 -14.75 -8.45 -2.49
C PHE A 201 -14.36 -7.13 -1.83
N VAL A 202 -14.72 -6.98 -0.56
CA VAL A 202 -14.42 -5.79 0.26
C VAL A 202 -13.58 -6.21 1.45
N LEU A 203 -12.57 -5.38 1.78
CA LEU A 203 -11.82 -5.44 3.03
C LEU A 203 -11.71 -4.03 3.62
N PRO A 204 -12.06 -3.82 4.90
CA PRO A 204 -11.89 -2.52 5.52
C PRO A 204 -10.41 -2.18 5.70
N LEU A 205 -10.06 -0.96 5.33
CA LEU A 205 -8.71 -0.43 5.35
C LEU A 205 -8.66 0.86 6.17
N ALA A 206 -7.82 0.89 7.20
CA ALA A 206 -7.63 2.10 7.99
C ALA A 206 -6.87 3.17 7.20
N GLY A 207 -7.57 4.23 6.85
CA GLY A 207 -7.01 5.47 6.35
C GLY A 207 -6.34 6.27 7.46
N SER A 208 -6.06 7.56 7.20
CA SER A 208 -5.50 8.46 8.22
C SER A 208 -6.55 9.10 9.13
N ARG A 209 -7.81 9.16 8.68
CA ARG A 209 -8.90 9.84 9.39
C ARG A 209 -10.22 9.06 9.39
N ARG A 210 -10.29 7.95 8.67
CA ARG A 210 -11.52 7.14 8.50
C ARG A 210 -11.15 5.72 8.08
N ILE A 211 -12.13 4.83 8.15
CA ILE A 211 -12.07 3.54 7.49
C ILE A 211 -12.54 3.71 6.05
N ASP A 212 -11.76 3.21 5.12
CA ASP A 212 -12.13 3.04 3.73
C ASP A 212 -12.54 1.58 3.50
N GLU A 213 -13.54 1.37 2.63
CA GLU A 213 -14.01 0.04 2.23
C GLU A 213 -13.82 -0.12 0.71
N PRO A 214 -12.57 -0.21 0.24
CA PRO A 214 -12.29 -0.33 -1.18
C PRO A 214 -12.81 -1.66 -1.73
N PHE A 215 -13.21 -1.65 -3.01
CA PHE A 215 -13.50 -2.85 -3.75
C PHE A 215 -12.20 -3.42 -4.33
N PHE A 216 -11.95 -4.66 -4.00
CA PHE A 216 -10.89 -5.45 -4.59
C PHE A 216 -11.49 -6.28 -5.72
N ARG A 217 -10.87 -6.23 -6.89
CA ARG A 217 -11.24 -7.05 -8.04
C ARG A 217 -10.07 -7.92 -8.45
N VAL A 218 -10.31 -9.21 -8.58
CA VAL A 218 -9.37 -10.12 -9.23
C VAL A 218 -9.43 -9.87 -10.72
N VAL A 219 -8.34 -9.35 -11.28
CA VAL A 219 -8.27 -8.94 -12.70
C VAL A 219 -7.93 -10.12 -13.58
N SER A 220 -6.83 -10.80 -13.30
CA SER A 220 -6.27 -11.87 -14.10
C SER A 220 -5.37 -12.79 -13.28
N GLN A 221 -5.04 -13.91 -13.85
CA GLN A 221 -3.84 -14.66 -13.54
C GLN A 221 -2.94 -14.55 -14.76
N GLU A 222 -1.76 -13.99 -14.59
CA GLU A 222 -0.88 -13.65 -15.71
C GLU A 222 0.58 -13.94 -15.40
N ARG A 223 1.33 -14.24 -16.46
CA ARG A 223 2.78 -14.37 -16.35
C ARG A 223 3.41 -13.00 -16.31
N MET A 224 4.19 -12.75 -15.25
CA MET A 224 4.82 -11.49 -15.01
C MET A 224 6.33 -11.65 -14.86
N ARG A 225 7.09 -10.74 -15.46
CA ARG A 225 8.53 -10.63 -15.30
C ARG A 225 8.87 -9.64 -14.20
N THR A 226 9.81 -10.02 -13.33
CA THR A 226 10.39 -9.16 -12.28
C THR A 226 11.91 -9.26 -12.33
N ASN A 227 12.61 -8.49 -11.52
CA ASN A 227 14.08 -8.64 -11.36
C ASN A 227 14.46 -9.96 -10.65
N ALA A 228 13.52 -10.56 -9.91
CA ALA A 228 13.69 -11.88 -9.27
C ALA A 228 13.40 -13.07 -10.21
N GLY A 229 13.00 -12.81 -11.46
CA GLY A 229 12.60 -13.81 -12.47
C GLY A 229 11.14 -13.68 -12.89
N GLU A 230 10.63 -14.72 -13.52
CA GLU A 230 9.24 -14.79 -13.98
C GLU A 230 8.36 -15.53 -12.96
N PHE A 231 7.12 -15.08 -12.84
CA PHE A 231 6.11 -15.61 -11.92
C PHE A 231 4.76 -15.70 -12.62
N ASP A 232 4.04 -16.79 -12.39
CA ASP A 232 2.60 -16.79 -12.62
C ASP A 232 1.97 -16.08 -11.42
N ALA A 233 1.33 -14.93 -11.65
CA ALA A 233 0.86 -14.08 -10.57
C ALA A 233 -0.63 -13.78 -10.68
N LEU A 234 -1.30 -13.78 -9.54
CA LEU A 234 -2.67 -13.32 -9.41
C LEU A 234 -2.68 -11.79 -9.29
N HIS A 235 -3.29 -11.13 -10.26
CA HIS A 235 -3.44 -9.67 -10.28
C HIS A 235 -4.74 -9.27 -9.61
N ILE A 236 -4.64 -8.46 -8.57
CA ILE A 236 -5.77 -7.86 -7.84
C ILE A 236 -5.63 -6.35 -7.94
N SER A 237 -6.69 -5.69 -8.38
CA SER A 237 -6.80 -4.22 -8.46
C SER A 237 -7.72 -3.72 -7.36
N VAL A 238 -7.38 -2.57 -6.81
CA VAL A 238 -8.21 -1.86 -5.82
C VAL A 238 -8.93 -0.73 -6.50
N GLU A 239 -10.25 -0.78 -6.44
CA GLU A 239 -11.15 0.24 -6.97
C GLU A 239 -12.01 0.80 -5.85
N LYS A 240 -12.17 2.11 -5.79
CA LYS A 240 -13.14 2.73 -4.90
C LYS A 240 -14.24 3.38 -5.74
N PRO A 241 -15.50 2.98 -5.55
CA PRO A 241 -16.60 3.58 -6.28
C PRO A 241 -16.75 5.05 -5.89
N GLY A 242 -16.84 5.94 -6.89
CA GLY A 242 -17.32 7.30 -6.74
C GLY A 242 -16.38 8.32 -6.08
N ASP A 243 -15.20 7.93 -5.64
CA ASP A 243 -14.21 8.84 -5.04
C ASP A 243 -12.92 8.82 -5.85
N GLN A 244 -12.65 9.89 -6.60
CA GLN A 244 -11.45 10.00 -7.43
C GLN A 244 -10.16 10.17 -6.63
N ASP A 245 -10.26 10.55 -5.35
CA ASP A 245 -9.12 10.78 -4.46
C ASP A 245 -8.75 9.55 -3.62
N ALA A 246 -9.46 8.43 -3.79
CA ALA A 246 -9.16 7.21 -3.07
C ALA A 246 -7.87 6.55 -3.58
N PRO A 247 -7.08 5.93 -2.68
CA PRO A 247 -5.89 5.21 -3.09
C PRO A 247 -6.28 4.06 -4.02
N ARG A 248 -5.68 4.07 -5.21
CA ARG A 248 -5.73 2.94 -6.14
C ARG A 248 -4.40 2.24 -6.12
N PHE A 249 -4.44 0.94 -5.99
CA PHE A 249 -3.24 0.13 -6.16
C PHE A 249 -3.58 -1.19 -6.84
N ASP A 250 -2.60 -1.74 -7.51
CA ASP A 250 -2.61 -3.10 -8.04
C ASP A 250 -1.56 -3.92 -7.29
N ILE A 251 -1.86 -5.18 -7.07
CA ILE A 251 -0.94 -6.13 -6.45
C ILE A 251 -0.90 -7.43 -7.24
N TRP A 252 0.29 -7.98 -7.40
CA TRP A 252 0.52 -9.28 -8.02
C TRP A 252 1.07 -10.24 -6.97
N LEU A 253 0.33 -11.32 -6.73
CA LEU A 253 0.61 -12.33 -5.72
C LEU A 253 1.07 -13.61 -6.41
N ALA A 254 2.26 -14.12 -6.10
CA ALA A 254 2.79 -15.31 -6.72
C ALA A 254 2.45 -16.59 -5.93
N PRO A 255 1.71 -17.56 -6.51
CA PRO A 255 1.40 -18.83 -5.87
C PRO A 255 2.65 -19.62 -5.46
N GLU A 256 3.70 -19.62 -6.27
CA GLU A 256 4.96 -20.30 -5.97
C GLU A 256 5.71 -19.71 -4.76
N LEU A 257 5.46 -18.43 -4.43
CA LEU A 257 5.91 -17.77 -3.21
C LEU A 257 4.81 -17.74 -2.13
N LYS A 258 3.89 -18.71 -2.13
CA LYS A 258 2.77 -18.81 -1.17
C LYS A 258 1.91 -17.54 -1.14
N MET A 259 1.61 -16.97 -2.31
CA MET A 259 0.85 -15.73 -2.48
C MET A 259 1.47 -14.51 -1.82
N LEU A 260 2.80 -14.46 -1.68
CA LEU A 260 3.49 -13.21 -1.34
C LEU A 260 3.49 -12.25 -2.53
N PRO A 261 3.49 -10.92 -2.28
CA PRO A 261 3.53 -9.93 -3.34
C PRO A 261 4.86 -9.95 -4.09
N VAL A 262 4.80 -9.95 -5.42
CA VAL A 262 5.95 -9.84 -6.32
C VAL A 262 5.97 -8.50 -7.06
N ARG A 263 4.83 -7.80 -7.08
CA ARG A 263 4.72 -6.43 -7.58
C ARG A 263 3.60 -5.71 -6.85
N ILE A 264 3.83 -4.45 -6.52
CA ILE A 264 2.85 -3.54 -5.93
C ILE A 264 2.92 -2.24 -6.73
N ARG A 265 1.84 -1.91 -7.43
CA ARG A 265 1.73 -0.67 -8.20
C ARG A 265 0.75 0.25 -7.52
N VAL A 266 1.12 1.48 -7.39
CA VAL A 266 0.28 2.46 -6.77
C VAL A 266 0.14 3.69 -7.67
N PHE A 267 -1.08 4.23 -7.72
CA PHE A 267 -1.45 5.35 -8.59
C PHE A 267 -1.60 6.63 -7.76
N ASP A 268 -0.88 7.68 -8.13
CA ASP A 268 -1.02 9.02 -7.52
C ASP A 268 -2.13 9.78 -8.24
N HIS A 269 -3.19 10.14 -7.51
CA HIS A 269 -4.32 10.87 -8.05
C HIS A 269 -4.16 12.40 -8.05
N GLY A 270 -3.15 12.93 -7.39
CA GLY A 270 -2.97 14.37 -7.17
C GLY A 270 -2.31 15.15 -8.30
N GLY A 271 -2.11 14.58 -9.49
CA GLY A 271 -1.44 15.35 -10.54
C GLY A 271 -0.93 14.57 -11.74
N GLY A 272 -1.79 13.86 -12.45
CA GLY A 272 -1.44 13.34 -13.77
C GLY A 272 -1.18 11.83 -13.85
N GLY A 273 -1.80 11.03 -13.00
CA GLY A 273 -1.75 9.55 -13.14
C GLY A 273 -0.36 8.95 -12.93
N LYS A 274 0.43 9.55 -12.05
CA LYS A 274 1.77 9.07 -11.74
C LYS A 274 1.72 7.69 -11.12
N ILE A 275 2.58 6.79 -11.58
CA ILE A 275 2.68 5.42 -11.13
C ILE A 275 3.96 5.27 -10.30
N VAL A 276 3.85 4.60 -9.16
CA VAL A 276 4.98 4.07 -8.41
C VAL A 276 4.86 2.56 -8.40
N ASP A 277 5.85 1.91 -8.98
CA ASP A 277 5.88 0.47 -9.17
C ASP A 277 6.97 -0.15 -8.32
N GLN A 278 6.62 -1.03 -7.39
CA GLN A 278 7.56 -1.81 -6.59
C GLN A 278 7.61 -3.21 -7.17
N VAL A 279 8.78 -3.65 -7.58
CA VAL A 279 8.99 -4.93 -8.27
C VAL A 279 10.00 -5.77 -7.51
N LEU A 280 9.68 -7.03 -7.24
CA LEU A 280 10.53 -7.93 -6.46
C LEU A 280 11.92 -8.04 -7.10
N ARG A 281 12.96 -7.71 -6.32
CA ARG A 281 14.35 -7.66 -6.75
C ARG A 281 14.99 -9.04 -6.78
N ARG A 282 14.70 -9.87 -5.77
CA ARG A 282 15.26 -11.23 -5.63
C ARG A 282 14.26 -12.14 -4.91
N ARG A 283 14.36 -13.42 -5.17
CA ARG A 283 13.55 -14.43 -4.46
C ARG A 283 13.90 -14.45 -2.98
N PRO A 284 12.90 -14.45 -2.08
CA PRO A 284 13.15 -14.60 -0.65
C PRO A 284 13.73 -16.00 -0.37
N GLN A 285 14.80 -16.05 0.41
CA GLN A 285 15.50 -17.32 0.70
C GLN A 285 14.71 -18.18 1.70
N GLU A 286 13.91 -17.57 2.54
CA GLU A 286 13.12 -18.20 3.60
C GLU A 286 11.87 -18.91 3.07
N ILE A 287 11.50 -18.67 1.81
CA ILE A 287 10.31 -19.24 1.16
C ILE A 287 10.77 -20.24 0.08
N ARG A 288 10.60 -21.53 0.39
CA ARG A 288 10.89 -22.66 -0.51
C ARG A 288 9.64 -23.45 -0.88
#